data_c918635064fb28269d817d098fd22e6f
#
_entry.id   c918635064fb28269d817d098fd22e6f
#
_cell.length_a   1.000
_cell.length_b   1.000
_cell.length_c   1.000
_cell.angle_alpha   90.00
_cell.angle_beta   90.00
_cell.angle_gamma   90.00
#
_symmetry.space_group_name_H-M   'P 1'
#
loop_
_entity.id
_entity.type
_entity.pdbx_description
1 polymer ?
#
loop_
_entity_poly.entity_id
_entity_poly.type
_entity_poly.pdbx_seq_one_letter_code
_entity_poly.pdbx_strand_id
1 'polypeptide(L)'
;MEGLGGDDEPLGTLKLAAAIGVFFLLLYFVVDLARGRTQALGIGFHLLVLAGAGSFLALTWTPIFHRFWKLWTYTICAFIMATFIPISAVTGDPESRLLAVLLCPLATASFVSWGPRWQLALSFTSLAAYGVAEKFVPISSQFDVYRWMGLLAGLALGEGTAFFIERYQIRIRAQLQALEEAARFRERQIATMAHDIRNPVSALAGYADLLQQTSLSAADRDQMVARIGSTAWATNLVVSNLLDLYRMEEHGQFHPNHADTDPNPIIAEAAEDCAVQARRAGIEWRCDLARLPNVSVDPHHLDRIVRNLAAVPIACANGGEILLRASVCGNGIAIEVDAPAGRISSADLDKMIARPRHEGAAGGIGLYLVRSMIQAAGGSFAARAAQPAGIFLRAEIPLAKAP
;
A
#
# COMPACT_ATOMS: atom_id res chain seq x y z
N MET A 1 10.64 -0.51 19.42
CA MET A 1 9.45 0.20 19.92
C MET A 1 8.24 -0.25 19.11
N GLU A 2 7.95 -1.54 19.17
CA GLU A 2 6.83 -2.19 18.49
C GLU A 2 5.95 -2.80 19.56
N GLY A 3 4.67 -2.35 19.67
CA GLY A 3 3.71 -3.07 20.50
C GLY A 3 2.72 -2.24 21.33
N LEU A 4 2.53 -0.94 21.09
CA LEU A 4 1.64 -0.12 21.95
C LEU A 4 0.42 0.52 21.22
N GLY A 5 0.19 0.22 19.93
CA GLY A 5 -0.89 0.89 19.18
C GLY A 5 -2.19 0.11 18.97
N GLY A 6 -2.26 -1.19 19.28
CA GLY A 6 -3.39 -2.05 18.89
C GLY A 6 -4.46 -2.32 19.95
N ASP A 7 -4.12 -2.23 21.24
CA ASP A 7 -5.01 -2.62 22.35
C ASP A 7 -5.63 -1.44 23.11
N ASP A 8 -5.13 -0.23 22.93
CA ASP A 8 -5.61 0.95 23.70
C ASP A 8 -6.86 1.65 23.10
N GLU A 9 -7.11 1.49 21.80
CA GLU A 9 -8.24 2.13 21.12
C GLU A 9 -9.62 1.63 21.61
N PRO A 10 -9.84 0.30 21.83
CA PRO A 10 -11.11 -0.16 22.39
C PRO A 10 -11.33 0.26 23.85
N LEU A 11 -10.27 0.55 24.58
CA LEU A 11 -10.37 0.97 25.98
C LEU A 11 -10.77 2.44 26.13
N GLY A 12 -10.38 3.31 25.22
CA GLY A 12 -10.83 4.70 25.17
C GLY A 12 -12.33 4.83 24.95
N THR A 13 -12.86 4.10 23.95
CA THR A 13 -14.30 4.05 23.66
C THR A 13 -15.10 3.43 24.81
N LEU A 14 -14.56 2.41 25.47
CA LEU A 14 -15.18 1.76 26.60
C LEU A 14 -15.26 2.69 27.84
N LYS A 15 -14.22 3.47 28.13
CA LYS A 15 -14.23 4.49 29.21
C LYS A 15 -15.30 5.53 28.96
N LEU A 16 -15.41 6.01 27.72
CA LEU A 16 -16.45 6.96 27.34
C LEU A 16 -17.85 6.34 27.48
N ALA A 17 -18.06 5.11 27.01
CA ALA A 17 -19.32 4.40 27.15
C ALA A 17 -19.70 4.18 28.61
N ALA A 18 -18.74 3.81 29.47
CA ALA A 18 -18.96 3.64 30.90
C ALA A 18 -19.35 4.98 31.58
N ALA A 19 -18.68 6.08 31.24
CA ALA A 19 -19.01 7.41 31.76
C ALA A 19 -20.41 7.86 31.34
N ILE A 20 -20.78 7.65 30.07
CA ILE A 20 -22.12 7.92 29.54
C ILE A 20 -23.16 7.06 30.30
N GLY A 21 -22.85 5.77 30.50
CA GLY A 21 -23.72 4.85 31.24
C GLY A 21 -23.97 5.32 32.68
N VAL A 22 -22.94 5.73 33.42
CA VAL A 22 -23.05 6.27 34.75
C VAL A 22 -23.91 7.56 34.77
N PHE A 23 -23.72 8.44 33.79
CA PHE A 23 -24.52 9.66 33.65
C PHE A 23 -26.00 9.35 33.46
N PHE A 24 -26.37 8.43 32.58
CA PHE A 24 -27.77 8.05 32.36
C PHE A 24 -28.40 7.34 33.57
N LEU A 25 -27.64 6.49 34.27
CA LEU A 25 -28.11 5.86 35.50
C LEU A 25 -28.37 6.90 36.60
N LEU A 26 -27.51 7.91 36.71
CA LEU A 26 -27.69 9.02 37.64
C LEU A 26 -28.93 9.85 37.26
N LEU A 27 -29.10 10.18 35.99
CA LEU A 27 -30.26 10.93 35.50
C LEU A 27 -31.56 10.17 35.77
N TYR A 28 -31.56 8.84 35.50
CA TYR A 28 -32.71 7.97 35.79
C TYR A 28 -33.07 8.01 37.28
N PHE A 29 -32.07 7.89 38.15
CA PHE A 29 -32.26 7.98 39.60
C PHE A 29 -32.87 9.33 40.04
N VAL A 30 -32.35 10.43 39.51
CA VAL A 30 -32.86 11.79 39.81
C VAL A 30 -34.31 11.96 39.37
N VAL A 31 -34.66 11.45 38.18
CA VAL A 31 -36.04 11.48 37.65
C VAL A 31 -36.99 10.66 38.53
N ASP A 32 -36.61 9.48 38.97
CA ASP A 32 -37.42 8.63 39.84
C ASP A 32 -37.62 9.29 41.23
N LEU A 33 -36.57 9.91 41.78
CA LEU A 33 -36.66 10.65 43.03
C LEU A 33 -37.61 11.85 42.88
N ALA A 34 -37.51 12.59 41.78
CA ALA A 34 -38.38 13.77 41.53
C ALA A 34 -39.84 13.38 41.32
N ARG A 35 -40.12 12.19 40.83
CA ARG A 35 -41.47 11.65 40.65
C ARG A 35 -42.08 11.11 41.94
N GLY A 36 -41.35 11.08 43.05
CA GLY A 36 -41.80 10.57 44.36
C GLY A 36 -42.10 9.07 44.34
N ARG A 37 -41.60 8.32 43.33
CA ARG A 37 -41.83 6.88 43.17
C ARG A 37 -40.88 6.02 44.01
N THR A 38 -39.89 6.61 44.65
CA THR A 38 -38.82 5.89 45.35
C THR A 38 -39.18 5.68 46.85
N GLN A 39 -39.50 4.47 47.22
CA GLN A 39 -39.44 3.98 48.59
C GLN A 39 -37.96 3.81 49.02
N ALA A 40 -37.70 3.78 50.33
CA ALA A 40 -36.32 3.63 50.86
C ALA A 40 -35.55 2.44 50.26
N LEU A 41 -36.23 1.34 50.01
CA LEU A 41 -35.66 0.15 49.37
C LEU A 41 -35.27 0.40 47.89
N GLY A 42 -36.07 1.16 47.15
CA GLY A 42 -35.77 1.56 45.77
C GLY A 42 -34.57 2.47 45.69
N ILE A 43 -34.42 3.43 46.60
CA ILE A 43 -33.22 4.27 46.72
C ILE A 43 -31.98 3.41 46.92
N GLY A 44 -32.05 2.39 47.81
CA GLY A 44 -30.94 1.45 48.05
C GLY A 44 -30.48 0.72 46.78
N PHE A 45 -31.42 0.22 45.95
CA PHE A 45 -31.09 -0.42 44.69
C PHE A 45 -30.47 0.52 43.67
N HIS A 46 -30.95 1.75 43.54
CA HIS A 46 -30.34 2.75 42.63
C HIS A 46 -28.91 3.10 43.04
N LEU A 47 -28.69 3.28 44.36
CA LEU A 47 -27.33 3.54 44.88
C LEU A 47 -26.39 2.35 44.64
N LEU A 48 -26.91 1.12 44.77
CA LEU A 48 -26.13 -0.10 44.48
C LEU A 48 -25.69 -0.18 43.00
N VAL A 49 -26.58 0.14 42.07
CA VAL A 49 -26.28 0.18 40.62
C VAL A 49 -25.27 1.28 40.32
N LEU A 50 -25.45 2.48 40.88
CA LEU A 50 -24.52 3.60 40.71
C LEU A 50 -23.15 3.27 41.27
N ALA A 51 -23.07 2.67 42.45
CA ALA A 51 -21.82 2.23 43.06
C ALA A 51 -21.12 1.18 42.21
N GLY A 52 -21.86 0.18 41.67
CA GLY A 52 -21.32 -0.82 40.77
C GLY A 52 -20.79 -0.24 39.45
N ALA A 53 -21.57 0.65 38.83
CA ALA A 53 -21.17 1.32 37.59
C ALA A 53 -19.97 2.27 37.78
N GLY A 54 -19.97 3.00 38.92
CA GLY A 54 -18.83 3.87 39.30
C GLY A 54 -17.56 3.07 39.59
N SER A 55 -17.68 1.94 40.30
CA SER A 55 -16.57 1.04 40.56
C SER A 55 -16.01 0.43 39.25
N PHE A 56 -16.90 0.05 38.32
CA PHE A 56 -16.48 -0.41 37.00
C PHE A 56 -15.73 0.69 36.25
N LEU A 57 -16.24 1.91 36.22
CA LEU A 57 -15.56 3.06 35.61
C LEU A 57 -14.17 3.27 36.22
N ALA A 58 -14.04 3.25 37.56
CA ALA A 58 -12.73 3.33 38.21
C ALA A 58 -11.81 2.17 37.86
N LEU A 59 -12.35 0.96 37.74
CA LEU A 59 -11.58 -0.26 37.35
C LEU A 59 -10.97 -0.15 35.96
N THR A 60 -11.58 0.62 35.05
CA THR A 60 -11.07 0.79 33.67
C THR A 60 -9.69 1.45 33.60
N TRP A 61 -9.21 2.08 34.65
CA TRP A 61 -7.85 2.65 34.77
C TRP A 61 -6.82 1.66 35.34
N THR A 62 -7.23 0.44 35.71
CA THR A 62 -6.31 -0.55 36.30
C THR A 62 -5.72 -1.50 35.27
N PRO A 63 -4.46 -1.96 35.43
CA PRO A 63 -3.85 -2.93 34.52
C PRO A 63 -4.59 -4.29 34.47
N ILE A 64 -5.21 -4.69 35.58
CA ILE A 64 -5.99 -5.93 35.71
C ILE A 64 -7.19 -5.90 34.76
N PHE A 65 -7.80 -4.71 34.61
CA PHE A 65 -8.91 -4.52 33.68
C PHE A 65 -8.51 -4.81 32.23
N HIS A 66 -7.38 -4.33 31.79
CA HIS A 66 -6.89 -4.48 30.41
C HIS A 66 -6.81 -5.95 29.99
N ARG A 67 -6.43 -6.85 30.91
CA ARG A 67 -6.30 -8.29 30.62
C ARG A 67 -7.64 -9.01 30.46
N PHE A 68 -8.70 -8.58 31.16
CA PHE A 68 -9.98 -9.27 31.21
C PHE A 68 -11.16 -8.34 30.90
N TRP A 69 -10.93 -7.28 30.15
CA TRP A 69 -11.90 -6.21 29.93
C TRP A 69 -13.26 -6.69 29.38
N LYS A 70 -13.27 -7.70 28.50
CA LYS A 70 -14.52 -8.28 27.96
C LYS A 70 -15.36 -8.92 29.06
N LEU A 71 -14.72 -9.68 29.94
CA LEU A 71 -15.38 -10.35 31.05
C LEU A 71 -15.93 -9.32 32.07
N TRP A 72 -15.11 -8.29 32.40
CA TRP A 72 -15.55 -7.24 33.30
C TRP A 72 -16.72 -6.45 32.74
N THR A 73 -16.68 -6.10 31.46
CA THR A 73 -17.79 -5.41 30.77
C THR A 73 -19.06 -6.26 30.76
N TYR A 74 -18.93 -7.55 30.44
CA TYR A 74 -20.07 -8.48 30.51
C TYR A 74 -20.66 -8.56 31.91
N THR A 75 -19.82 -8.71 32.94
CA THR A 75 -20.24 -8.85 34.33
C THR A 75 -20.99 -7.61 34.83
N ILE A 76 -20.53 -6.40 34.50
CA ILE A 76 -21.23 -5.17 34.93
C ILE A 76 -22.57 -5.01 34.20
N CYS A 77 -22.65 -5.35 32.90
CA CYS A 77 -23.90 -5.33 32.16
C CYS A 77 -24.92 -6.31 32.75
N ALA A 78 -24.49 -7.54 33.03
CA ALA A 78 -25.34 -8.56 33.67
C ALA A 78 -25.81 -8.12 35.08
N PHE A 79 -24.91 -7.51 35.85
CA PHE A 79 -25.22 -6.95 37.17
C PHE A 79 -26.27 -5.82 37.10
N ILE A 80 -26.11 -4.87 36.18
CA ILE A 80 -27.08 -3.79 35.94
C ILE A 80 -28.44 -4.38 35.61
N MET A 81 -28.51 -5.31 34.65
CA MET A 81 -29.79 -5.95 34.29
C MET A 81 -30.43 -6.67 35.47
N ALA A 82 -29.66 -7.44 36.25
CA ALA A 82 -30.19 -8.18 37.40
C ALA A 82 -30.75 -7.25 38.45
N THR A 83 -30.19 -6.07 38.65
CA THR A 83 -30.67 -5.09 39.66
C THR A 83 -31.88 -4.29 39.19
N PHE A 84 -32.12 -4.15 37.90
CA PHE A 84 -33.34 -3.52 37.38
C PHE A 84 -34.61 -4.36 37.64
N ILE A 85 -34.49 -5.66 37.88
CA ILE A 85 -35.64 -6.53 38.23
C ILE A 85 -36.27 -6.10 39.56
N PRO A 86 -35.54 -6.07 40.71
CA PRO A 86 -36.09 -5.62 41.97
C PRO A 86 -36.42 -4.11 41.97
N ILE A 87 -35.69 -3.28 41.24
CA ILE A 87 -36.06 -1.85 41.13
C ILE A 87 -37.43 -1.70 40.52
N SER A 88 -37.74 -2.36 39.42
CA SER A 88 -39.05 -2.30 38.77
C SER A 88 -40.19 -2.84 39.62
N ALA A 89 -39.91 -3.84 40.48
CA ALA A 89 -40.89 -4.37 41.44
C ALA A 89 -41.20 -3.38 42.56
N VAL A 90 -40.21 -2.67 43.08
CA VAL A 90 -40.37 -1.73 44.19
C VAL A 90 -40.92 -0.37 43.74
N THR A 91 -40.50 0.10 42.56
CA THR A 91 -40.97 1.39 42.00
C THR A 91 -42.35 1.28 41.32
N GLY A 92 -42.84 0.07 41.05
CA GLY A 92 -44.05 -0.16 40.30
C GLY A 92 -43.97 0.29 38.84
N ASP A 93 -42.74 0.43 38.28
CA ASP A 93 -42.49 0.82 36.90
C ASP A 93 -41.89 -0.36 36.09
N PRO A 94 -42.74 -1.17 35.48
CA PRO A 94 -42.30 -2.34 34.72
C PRO A 94 -41.62 -1.97 33.41
N GLU A 95 -41.81 -0.77 32.88
CA GLU A 95 -41.23 -0.36 31.62
C GLU A 95 -39.71 -0.07 31.76
N SER A 96 -39.25 0.32 32.94
CA SER A 96 -37.83 0.56 33.22
C SER A 96 -36.94 -0.64 32.96
N ARG A 97 -37.41 -1.86 33.27
CA ARG A 97 -36.63 -3.11 32.98
C ARG A 97 -36.57 -3.44 31.50
N LEU A 98 -37.63 -3.12 30.73
CA LEU A 98 -37.59 -3.28 29.27
C LEU A 98 -36.54 -2.38 28.66
N LEU A 99 -36.46 -1.11 29.11
CA LEU A 99 -35.43 -0.19 28.66
C LEU A 99 -34.03 -0.66 29.03
N ALA A 100 -33.78 -1.15 30.24
CA ALA A 100 -32.48 -1.66 30.64
C ALA A 100 -32.03 -2.86 29.79
N VAL A 101 -32.94 -3.80 29.54
CA VAL A 101 -32.68 -5.01 28.75
C VAL A 101 -32.43 -4.71 27.26
N LEU A 102 -33.04 -3.66 26.71
CA LEU A 102 -32.81 -3.21 25.34
C LEU A 102 -31.60 -2.33 25.18
N LEU A 103 -31.48 -1.30 26.04
CA LEU A 103 -30.44 -0.28 25.89
C LEU A 103 -29.04 -0.80 26.19
N CYS A 104 -28.90 -1.74 27.16
CA CYS A 104 -27.59 -2.26 27.51
C CYS A 104 -26.92 -3.06 26.38
N PRO A 105 -27.58 -4.05 25.75
CA PRO A 105 -27.01 -4.73 24.57
C PRO A 105 -26.80 -3.80 23.38
N LEU A 106 -27.71 -2.87 23.12
CA LEU A 106 -27.60 -1.94 22.01
C LEU A 106 -26.42 -0.96 22.20
N ALA A 107 -26.27 -0.43 23.42
CA ALA A 107 -25.16 0.45 23.77
C ALA A 107 -23.82 -0.31 23.65
N THR A 108 -23.74 -1.52 24.18
CA THR A 108 -22.51 -2.34 24.06
C THR A 108 -22.20 -2.69 22.63
N ALA A 109 -23.20 -3.00 21.80
CA ALA A 109 -23.01 -3.27 20.37
C ALA A 109 -22.44 -2.05 19.63
N SER A 110 -22.87 -0.84 20.02
CA SER A 110 -22.46 0.41 19.34
C SER A 110 -21.11 0.95 19.80
N PHE A 111 -20.76 0.79 21.08
CA PHE A 111 -19.59 1.41 21.69
C PHE A 111 -18.47 0.43 22.06
N VAL A 112 -18.77 -0.87 22.15
CA VAL A 112 -17.82 -1.88 22.64
C VAL A 112 -17.51 -2.91 21.57
N SER A 113 -16.31 -2.83 21.01
CA SER A 113 -15.84 -3.73 19.94
C SER A 113 -15.35 -5.07 20.50
N TRP A 114 -16.17 -5.82 21.22
CA TRP A 114 -15.80 -7.09 21.86
C TRP A 114 -16.11 -8.36 21.05
N GLY A 115 -16.71 -8.17 19.88
CA GLY A 115 -17.06 -9.23 18.94
C GLY A 115 -18.42 -9.87 19.18
N PRO A 116 -18.99 -10.50 18.14
CA PRO A 116 -20.38 -11.00 18.14
C PRO A 116 -20.63 -12.10 19.20
N ARG A 117 -19.61 -12.89 19.56
CA ARG A 117 -19.77 -13.95 20.59
C ARG A 117 -20.13 -13.40 21.97
N TRP A 118 -19.48 -12.30 22.37
CA TRP A 118 -19.78 -11.64 23.64
C TRP A 118 -21.10 -10.89 23.60
N GLN A 119 -21.41 -10.32 22.43
CA GLN A 119 -22.70 -9.68 22.20
C GLN A 119 -23.86 -10.68 22.30
N LEU A 120 -23.74 -11.84 21.63
CA LEU A 120 -24.72 -12.93 21.75
C LEU A 120 -24.90 -13.39 23.19
N ALA A 121 -23.81 -13.57 23.95
CA ALA A 121 -23.88 -13.95 25.34
C ALA A 121 -24.68 -12.92 26.17
N LEU A 122 -24.43 -11.61 25.93
CA LEU A 122 -25.15 -10.55 26.60
C LEU A 122 -26.64 -10.52 26.21
N SER A 123 -26.96 -10.69 24.93
CA SER A 123 -28.33 -10.74 24.41
C SER A 123 -29.11 -11.90 25.02
N PHE A 124 -28.50 -13.09 25.11
CA PHE A 124 -29.14 -14.24 25.80
C PHE A 124 -29.33 -13.98 27.28
N THR A 125 -28.36 -13.38 27.96
CA THR A 125 -28.49 -13.01 29.36
C THR A 125 -29.61 -12.00 29.57
N SER A 126 -29.76 -11.02 28.69
CA SER A 126 -30.78 -9.99 28.68
C SER A 126 -32.18 -10.64 28.53
N LEU A 127 -32.29 -11.53 27.56
CA LEU A 127 -33.57 -12.24 27.31
C LEU A 127 -33.98 -13.13 28.49
N ALA A 128 -33.02 -13.86 29.07
CA ALA A 128 -33.24 -14.69 30.24
C ALA A 128 -33.65 -13.86 31.46
N ALA A 129 -32.93 -12.76 31.72
CA ALA A 129 -33.24 -11.84 32.81
C ALA A 129 -34.67 -11.25 32.68
N TYR A 130 -35.04 -10.85 31.47
CA TYR A 130 -36.40 -10.37 31.20
C TYR A 130 -37.45 -11.43 31.42
N GLY A 131 -37.25 -12.65 30.92
CA GLY A 131 -38.19 -13.77 31.10
C GLY A 131 -38.37 -14.19 32.57
N VAL A 132 -37.29 -14.19 33.34
CA VAL A 132 -37.34 -14.42 34.79
C VAL A 132 -38.13 -13.32 35.48
N ALA A 133 -37.84 -12.04 35.15
CA ALA A 133 -38.54 -10.92 35.74
C ALA A 133 -40.05 -10.95 35.48
N GLU A 134 -40.47 -11.30 34.28
CA GLU A 134 -41.85 -11.40 33.87
C GLU A 134 -42.61 -12.47 34.68
N LYS A 135 -41.93 -13.56 35.04
CA LYS A 135 -42.50 -14.60 35.87
C LYS A 135 -42.79 -14.20 37.31
N PHE A 136 -41.92 -13.36 37.89
CA PHE A 136 -42.05 -12.91 39.27
C PHE A 136 -42.87 -11.63 39.44
N VAL A 137 -42.80 -10.73 38.47
CA VAL A 137 -43.51 -9.46 38.45
C VAL A 137 -44.17 -9.28 37.08
N PRO A 138 -45.27 -9.97 36.82
CA PRO A 138 -45.91 -9.94 35.52
C PRO A 138 -46.44 -8.54 35.20
N ILE A 139 -46.27 -8.12 33.96
CA ILE A 139 -46.85 -6.88 33.45
C ILE A 139 -48.13 -7.28 32.73
N SER A 140 -49.29 -7.14 33.37
CA SER A 140 -50.55 -7.39 32.71
C SER A 140 -50.86 -6.29 31.69
N SER A 141 -50.71 -6.54 30.43
CA SER A 141 -51.15 -5.63 29.37
C SER A 141 -51.62 -6.41 28.15
N GLN A 142 -52.57 -5.82 27.42
CA GLN A 142 -53.04 -6.35 26.12
C GLN A 142 -51.97 -6.32 25.02
N PHE A 143 -50.74 -5.79 25.31
CA PHE A 143 -49.68 -5.57 24.36
C PHE A 143 -48.44 -6.46 24.54
N ASP A 144 -48.57 -7.60 25.21
CA ASP A 144 -47.44 -8.50 25.51
C ASP A 144 -46.68 -8.95 24.26
N VAL A 145 -47.42 -9.28 23.19
CA VAL A 145 -46.81 -9.69 21.91
C VAL A 145 -45.93 -8.59 21.35
N TYR A 146 -46.36 -7.35 21.37
CA TYR A 146 -45.58 -6.21 20.85
C TYR A 146 -44.31 -5.94 21.67
N ARG A 147 -44.35 -6.15 22.97
CA ARG A 147 -43.20 -6.03 23.86
C ARG A 147 -42.12 -7.07 23.52
N TRP A 148 -42.53 -8.34 23.38
CA TRP A 148 -41.63 -9.42 22.98
C TRP A 148 -41.08 -9.20 21.56
N MET A 149 -41.87 -8.73 20.64
CA MET A 149 -41.42 -8.37 19.29
C MET A 149 -40.41 -7.21 19.33
N GLY A 150 -40.67 -6.16 20.11
CA GLY A 150 -39.77 -5.04 20.28
C GLY A 150 -38.44 -5.46 20.91
N LEU A 151 -38.47 -6.31 21.93
CA LEU A 151 -37.28 -6.87 22.57
C LEU A 151 -36.44 -7.68 21.57
N LEU A 152 -37.07 -8.62 20.87
CA LEU A 152 -36.38 -9.46 19.89
C LEU A 152 -35.80 -8.62 18.73
N ALA A 153 -36.56 -7.62 18.24
CA ALA A 153 -36.10 -6.72 17.20
C ALA A 153 -34.90 -5.87 17.67
N GLY A 154 -34.95 -5.36 18.91
CA GLY A 154 -33.85 -4.58 19.49
C GLY A 154 -32.59 -5.41 19.69
N LEU A 155 -32.71 -6.64 20.18
CA LEU A 155 -31.60 -7.57 20.31
C LEU A 155 -31.02 -7.95 18.95
N ALA A 156 -31.88 -8.26 17.95
CA ALA A 156 -31.45 -8.56 16.59
C ALA A 156 -30.69 -7.38 15.93
N LEU A 157 -31.17 -6.15 16.18
CA LEU A 157 -30.50 -4.93 15.73
C LEU A 157 -29.12 -4.77 16.39
N GLY A 158 -29.02 -5.04 17.70
CA GLY A 158 -27.74 -5.04 18.42
C GLY A 158 -26.74 -6.03 17.86
N GLU A 159 -27.18 -7.29 17.59
CA GLU A 159 -26.33 -8.30 16.95
C GLU A 159 -25.89 -7.89 15.54
N GLY A 160 -26.84 -7.39 14.73
CA GLY A 160 -26.54 -6.88 13.40
C GLY A 160 -25.50 -5.75 13.43
N THR A 161 -25.64 -4.83 14.37
CA THR A 161 -24.70 -3.71 14.57
C THR A 161 -23.31 -4.23 14.96
N ALA A 162 -23.21 -5.12 15.93
CA ALA A 162 -21.93 -5.71 16.36
C ALA A 162 -21.22 -6.45 15.23
N PHE A 163 -21.98 -7.25 14.46
CA PHE A 163 -21.45 -7.95 13.28
C PHE A 163 -20.95 -6.99 12.20
N PHE A 164 -21.69 -5.91 11.94
CA PHE A 164 -21.32 -4.92 10.93
C PHE A 164 -20.04 -4.16 11.32
N ILE A 165 -19.95 -3.75 12.60
CA ILE A 165 -18.77 -3.06 13.14
C ILE A 165 -17.53 -3.96 13.06
N GLU A 166 -17.64 -5.24 13.44
CA GLU A 166 -16.53 -6.19 13.35
C GLU A 166 -16.04 -6.36 11.91
N ARG A 167 -16.97 -6.57 10.96
CA ARG A 167 -16.66 -6.69 9.54
C ARG A 167 -15.98 -5.43 8.99
N TYR A 168 -16.46 -4.27 9.41
CA TYR A 168 -15.89 -2.98 9.01
C TYR A 168 -14.46 -2.81 9.55
N GLN A 169 -14.22 -3.13 10.81
CA GLN A 169 -12.89 -3.07 11.42
C GLN A 169 -11.89 -4.02 10.75
N ILE A 170 -12.30 -5.26 10.45
CA ILE A 170 -11.45 -6.22 9.72
C ILE A 170 -11.06 -5.64 8.36
N ARG A 171 -12.02 -5.04 7.64
CA ARG A 171 -11.75 -4.43 6.32
C ARG A 171 -10.79 -3.24 6.41
N ILE A 172 -11.00 -2.34 7.37
CA ILE A 172 -10.09 -1.20 7.58
C ILE A 172 -8.68 -1.65 7.93
N ARG A 173 -8.53 -2.61 8.84
CA ARG A 173 -7.20 -3.14 9.20
C ARG A 173 -6.49 -3.76 8.00
N ALA A 174 -7.20 -4.52 7.17
CA ALA A 174 -6.63 -5.08 5.95
C ALA A 174 -6.18 -3.98 4.95
N GLN A 175 -6.96 -2.91 4.81
CA GLN A 175 -6.61 -1.77 3.97
C GLN A 175 -5.39 -1.00 4.51
N LEU A 176 -5.32 -0.77 5.81
CA LEU A 176 -4.18 -0.12 6.45
C LEU A 176 -2.91 -0.94 6.28
N GLN A 177 -2.97 -2.25 6.49
CA GLN A 177 -1.83 -3.15 6.27
C GLN A 177 -1.35 -3.12 4.82
N ALA A 178 -2.27 -3.19 3.85
CA ALA A 178 -1.91 -3.10 2.43
C ALA A 178 -1.25 -1.75 2.09
N LEU A 179 -1.72 -0.66 2.70
CA LEU A 179 -1.17 0.69 2.50
C LEU A 179 0.23 0.82 3.13
N GLU A 180 0.44 0.26 4.33
CA GLU A 180 1.75 0.22 4.97
C GLU A 180 2.76 -0.64 4.18
N GLU A 181 2.33 -1.78 3.66
CA GLU A 181 3.17 -2.63 2.81
C GLU A 181 3.58 -1.91 1.53
N ALA A 182 2.63 -1.23 0.88
CA ALA A 182 2.91 -0.41 -0.31
C ALA A 182 3.87 0.75 0.00
N ALA A 183 3.70 1.43 1.15
CA ALA A 183 4.59 2.50 1.58
C ALA A 183 6.02 1.98 1.86
N ARG A 184 6.16 0.88 2.59
CA ARG A 184 7.46 0.23 2.86
C ARG A 184 8.14 -0.29 1.59
N PHE A 185 7.36 -0.75 0.63
CA PHE A 185 7.86 -1.14 -0.68
C PHE A 185 8.44 0.06 -1.43
N ARG A 186 7.68 1.17 -1.51
CA ARG A 186 8.11 2.42 -2.15
C ARG A 186 9.37 2.99 -1.50
N GLU A 187 9.47 2.96 -0.17
CA GLU A 187 10.63 3.44 0.57
C GLU A 187 11.89 2.61 0.25
N ARG A 188 11.77 1.29 0.19
CA ARG A 188 12.87 0.40 -0.22
C ARG A 188 13.31 0.65 -1.66
N GLN A 189 12.39 0.87 -2.59
CA GLN A 189 12.72 1.22 -3.97
C GLN A 189 13.52 2.52 -4.04
N ILE A 190 13.09 3.58 -3.34
CA ILE A 190 13.80 4.87 -3.29
C ILE A 190 15.21 4.69 -2.70
N ALA A 191 15.36 3.91 -1.65
CA ALA A 191 16.66 3.65 -1.03
C ALA A 191 17.63 2.94 -2.00
N THR A 192 17.16 1.93 -2.73
CA THR A 192 17.94 1.23 -3.76
C THR A 192 18.33 2.17 -4.88
N MET A 193 17.40 2.97 -5.40
CA MET A 193 17.67 3.97 -6.43
C MET A 193 18.72 5.00 -5.99
N ALA A 194 18.57 5.49 -4.76
CA ALA A 194 19.54 6.44 -4.19
C ALA A 194 20.95 5.84 -4.08
N HIS A 195 21.05 4.56 -3.74
CA HIS A 195 22.32 3.82 -3.71
C HIS A 195 22.93 3.69 -5.11
N ASP A 196 22.14 3.32 -6.11
CA ASP A 196 22.58 3.11 -7.49
C ASP A 196 23.02 4.42 -8.18
N ILE A 197 22.42 5.54 -7.79
CA ILE A 197 22.86 6.88 -8.23
C ILE A 197 24.11 7.33 -7.45
N ARG A 198 24.19 7.06 -6.15
CA ARG A 198 25.31 7.51 -5.30
C ARG A 198 26.64 6.92 -5.76
N ASN A 199 26.66 5.64 -6.16
CA ASN A 199 27.87 4.95 -6.57
C ASN A 199 28.59 5.64 -7.75
N PRO A 200 27.93 5.87 -8.90
CA PRO A 200 28.57 6.55 -10.03
C PRO A 200 28.88 8.03 -9.71
N VAL A 201 28.05 8.72 -8.93
CA VAL A 201 28.33 10.10 -8.49
C VAL A 201 29.58 10.16 -7.62
N SER A 202 29.77 9.21 -6.70
CA SER A 202 30.97 9.11 -5.88
C SER A 202 32.22 8.81 -6.72
N ALA A 203 32.09 7.97 -7.76
CA ALA A 203 33.17 7.72 -8.71
C ALA A 203 33.57 8.99 -9.49
N LEU A 204 32.55 9.78 -9.94
CA LEU A 204 32.79 11.06 -10.60
C LEU A 204 33.55 12.03 -9.69
N ALA A 205 33.14 12.16 -8.44
CA ALA A 205 33.83 12.99 -7.44
C ALA A 205 35.27 12.53 -7.24
N GLY A 206 35.50 11.21 -7.08
CA GLY A 206 36.84 10.65 -6.93
C GLY A 206 37.74 10.91 -8.16
N TYR A 207 37.23 10.79 -9.39
CA TYR A 207 38.00 11.12 -10.59
C TYR A 207 38.30 12.64 -10.67
N ALA A 208 37.35 13.48 -10.27
CA ALA A 208 37.56 14.93 -10.24
C ALA A 208 38.66 15.34 -9.22
N ASP A 209 38.65 14.72 -8.03
CA ASP A 209 39.67 14.92 -7.01
C ASP A 209 41.06 14.48 -7.49
N LEU A 210 41.12 13.33 -8.17
CA LEU A 210 42.39 12.85 -8.77
C LEU A 210 42.93 13.80 -9.84
N LEU A 211 42.08 14.41 -10.67
CA LEU A 211 42.48 15.39 -11.68
C LEU A 211 43.12 16.65 -11.09
N GLN A 212 42.83 16.97 -9.82
CA GLN A 212 43.46 18.12 -9.13
C GLN A 212 44.89 17.83 -8.68
N GLN A 213 45.33 16.58 -8.72
CA GLN A 213 46.71 16.24 -8.34
C GLN A 213 47.69 16.69 -9.42
N THR A 214 48.73 17.43 -9.01
CA THR A 214 49.72 18.04 -9.92
C THR A 214 50.71 17.05 -10.53
N SER A 215 50.74 15.80 -10.09
CA SER A 215 51.69 14.75 -10.49
C SER A 215 51.22 13.82 -11.63
N LEU A 216 50.02 14.06 -12.20
CA LEU A 216 49.47 13.22 -13.24
C LEU A 216 50.15 13.44 -14.60
N SER A 217 50.43 12.32 -15.31
CA SER A 217 50.85 12.41 -16.71
C SER A 217 49.70 12.92 -17.60
N ALA A 218 50.01 13.44 -18.78
CA ALA A 218 49.00 13.87 -19.74
C ALA A 218 48.04 12.68 -20.14
N ALA A 219 48.62 11.48 -20.33
CA ALA A 219 47.84 10.29 -20.66
C ALA A 219 46.89 9.87 -19.54
N ASP A 220 47.33 9.93 -18.28
CA ASP A 220 46.45 9.61 -17.13
C ASP A 220 45.34 10.63 -16.99
N ARG A 221 45.64 11.91 -17.24
CA ARG A 221 44.62 12.97 -17.22
C ARG A 221 43.55 12.76 -18.29
N ASP A 222 43.97 12.47 -19.54
CA ASP A 222 43.04 12.19 -20.63
C ASP A 222 42.17 10.97 -20.34
N GLN A 223 42.76 9.93 -19.74
CA GLN A 223 42.02 8.74 -19.32
C GLN A 223 40.98 9.06 -18.23
N MET A 224 41.29 9.88 -17.25
CA MET A 224 40.37 10.31 -16.19
C MET A 224 39.22 11.14 -16.74
N VAL A 225 39.50 12.08 -17.65
CA VAL A 225 38.48 12.87 -18.34
C VAL A 225 37.56 11.98 -19.14
N ALA A 226 38.08 10.96 -19.83
CA ALA A 226 37.27 9.98 -20.54
C ALA A 226 36.37 9.17 -19.60
N ARG A 227 36.91 8.75 -18.43
CA ARG A 227 36.15 8.03 -17.41
C ARG A 227 35.04 8.90 -16.78
N ILE A 228 35.32 10.16 -16.49
CA ILE A 228 34.29 11.12 -16.02
C ILE A 228 33.15 11.20 -17.03
N GLY A 229 33.48 11.42 -18.30
CA GLY A 229 32.49 11.56 -19.36
C GLY A 229 31.63 10.28 -19.55
N SER A 230 32.24 9.09 -19.51
CA SER A 230 31.51 7.83 -19.64
C SER A 230 30.61 7.55 -18.41
N THR A 231 31.13 7.82 -17.21
CA THR A 231 30.35 7.64 -15.95
C THR A 231 29.20 8.64 -15.87
N ALA A 232 29.41 9.90 -16.28
CA ALA A 232 28.35 10.91 -16.32
C ALA A 232 27.22 10.53 -17.29
N TRP A 233 27.58 10.05 -18.49
CA TRP A 233 26.61 9.56 -19.46
C TRP A 233 25.80 8.36 -18.93
N ALA A 234 26.48 7.34 -18.37
CA ALA A 234 25.83 6.20 -17.77
C ALA A 234 24.89 6.59 -16.62
N THR A 235 25.33 7.53 -15.76
CA THR A 235 24.52 8.05 -14.66
C THR A 235 23.25 8.74 -15.17
N ASN A 236 23.39 9.59 -16.18
CA ASN A 236 22.24 10.27 -16.79
C ASN A 236 21.25 9.28 -17.39
N LEU A 237 21.74 8.24 -18.05
CA LEU A 237 20.90 7.18 -18.60
C LEU A 237 20.15 6.43 -17.48
N VAL A 238 20.83 6.08 -16.39
CA VAL A 238 20.20 5.41 -15.23
C VAL A 238 19.12 6.30 -14.62
N VAL A 239 19.42 7.58 -14.32
CA VAL A 239 18.45 8.52 -13.74
C VAL A 239 17.21 8.65 -14.64
N SER A 240 17.44 8.82 -15.94
CA SER A 240 16.35 8.93 -16.91
C SER A 240 15.52 7.64 -16.97
N ASN A 241 16.16 6.45 -16.96
CA ASN A 241 15.47 5.16 -16.93
C ASN A 241 14.64 4.99 -15.66
N LEU A 242 15.11 5.45 -14.51
CA LEU A 242 14.38 5.43 -13.25
C LEU A 242 13.13 6.33 -13.30
N LEU A 243 13.26 7.53 -13.88
CA LEU A 243 12.12 8.43 -14.07
C LEU A 243 11.06 7.84 -14.99
N ASP A 244 11.46 7.18 -16.08
CA ASP A 244 10.54 6.52 -17.00
C ASP A 244 9.85 5.33 -16.33
N LEU A 245 10.58 4.52 -15.55
CA LEU A 245 10.03 3.42 -14.77
C LEU A 245 8.98 3.93 -13.76
N TYR A 246 9.29 5.02 -13.06
CA TYR A 246 8.38 5.64 -12.10
C TYR A 246 7.08 6.12 -12.76
N ARG A 247 7.19 6.84 -13.89
CA ARG A 247 6.03 7.29 -14.66
C ARG A 247 5.17 6.12 -15.14
N MET A 248 5.81 5.03 -15.57
CA MET A 248 5.11 3.82 -15.97
C MET A 248 4.37 3.15 -14.81
N GLU A 249 4.96 3.11 -13.60
CA GLU A 249 4.33 2.54 -12.39
C GLU A 249 3.16 3.40 -11.90
N GLU A 250 3.28 4.72 -11.96
CA GLU A 250 2.21 5.64 -11.53
C GLU A 250 0.97 5.57 -12.43
N HIS A 251 1.16 5.39 -13.73
CA HIS A 251 0.06 5.37 -14.71
C HIS A 251 -0.32 3.94 -15.15
N GLY A 252 0.34 2.91 -14.62
CA GLY A 252 0.09 1.50 -14.93
C GLY A 252 0.63 1.03 -16.29
N GLN A 253 0.88 1.93 -17.24
CA GLN A 253 1.45 1.67 -18.56
C GLN A 253 2.12 2.91 -19.12
N PHE A 254 3.01 2.74 -20.10
CA PHE A 254 3.45 3.86 -20.94
C PHE A 254 2.25 4.45 -21.69
N HIS A 255 2.06 5.74 -21.58
CA HIS A 255 1.12 6.50 -22.41
C HIS A 255 1.94 7.33 -23.41
N PRO A 256 2.42 6.69 -24.50
CA PRO A 256 3.22 7.40 -25.48
C PRO A 256 2.36 8.46 -26.17
N ASN A 257 2.92 9.65 -26.33
CA ASN A 257 2.36 10.65 -27.21
C ASN A 257 2.69 10.27 -28.65
N HIS A 258 1.87 9.37 -29.22
CA HIS A 258 2.06 8.89 -30.58
C HIS A 258 1.95 10.07 -31.56
N ALA A 259 3.07 10.47 -32.12
CA ALA A 259 3.15 11.45 -33.19
C ALA A 259 3.67 10.79 -34.48
N ASP A 260 3.29 11.33 -35.60
CA ASP A 260 3.92 11.02 -36.89
C ASP A 260 5.34 11.61 -36.86
N THR A 261 6.31 10.77 -36.59
CA THR A 261 7.69 11.16 -36.26
C THR A 261 8.64 10.73 -37.39
N ASP A 262 9.47 11.67 -37.86
CA ASP A 262 10.65 11.34 -38.68
C ASP A 262 11.72 10.72 -37.77
N PRO A 263 12.02 9.42 -37.91
CA PRO A 263 13.00 8.76 -37.05
C PRO A 263 14.45 9.08 -37.42
N ASN A 264 14.73 9.60 -38.61
CA ASN A 264 16.08 9.74 -39.14
C ASN A 264 16.96 10.67 -38.29
N PRO A 265 16.56 11.93 -37.96
CA PRO A 265 17.39 12.82 -37.16
C PRO A 265 17.58 12.31 -35.72
N ILE A 266 16.55 11.68 -35.15
CA ILE A 266 16.57 11.19 -33.76
C ILE A 266 17.56 10.02 -33.61
N ILE A 267 17.46 9.06 -34.53
CA ILE A 267 18.37 7.89 -34.51
C ILE A 267 19.81 8.33 -34.79
N ALA A 268 20.03 9.28 -35.73
CA ALA A 268 21.36 9.78 -36.05
C ALA A 268 22.01 10.48 -34.85
N GLU A 269 21.30 11.37 -34.17
CA GLU A 269 21.78 12.08 -32.98
C GLU A 269 22.11 11.11 -31.83
N ALA A 270 21.19 10.20 -31.54
CA ALA A 270 21.40 9.19 -30.50
C ALA A 270 22.59 8.26 -30.82
N ALA A 271 22.74 7.88 -32.09
CA ALA A 271 23.85 7.05 -32.56
C ALA A 271 25.21 7.78 -32.45
N GLU A 272 25.26 9.07 -32.72
CA GLU A 272 26.47 9.89 -32.58
C GLU A 272 26.92 9.98 -31.12
N ASP A 273 25.98 10.22 -30.21
CA ASP A 273 26.26 10.21 -28.76
C ASP A 273 26.77 8.85 -28.28
N CYS A 274 26.19 7.75 -28.76
CA CYS A 274 26.64 6.40 -28.44
C CYS A 274 28.03 6.11 -29.03
N ALA A 275 28.34 6.63 -30.22
CA ALA A 275 29.65 6.49 -30.83
C ALA A 275 30.75 7.16 -29.99
N VAL A 276 30.48 8.31 -29.36
CA VAL A 276 31.39 8.94 -28.43
C VAL A 276 31.68 8.03 -27.22
N GLN A 277 30.67 7.38 -26.68
CA GLN A 277 30.85 6.49 -25.54
C GLN A 277 31.58 5.19 -25.91
N ALA A 278 31.26 4.59 -27.06
CA ALA A 278 31.95 3.42 -27.57
C ALA A 278 33.46 3.70 -27.76
N ARG A 279 33.80 4.81 -28.40
CA ARG A 279 35.21 5.25 -28.56
C ARG A 279 35.94 5.42 -27.22
N ARG A 280 35.29 6.00 -26.19
CA ARG A 280 35.86 6.13 -24.84
C ARG A 280 36.09 4.75 -24.19
N ALA A 281 35.27 3.76 -24.52
CA ALA A 281 35.44 2.38 -24.08
C ALA A 281 36.43 1.57 -24.92
N GLY A 282 37.09 2.17 -25.93
CA GLY A 282 37.99 1.44 -26.84
C GLY A 282 37.29 0.49 -27.83
N ILE A 283 36.06 0.80 -28.17
CA ILE A 283 35.19 -0.02 -29.05
C ILE A 283 35.04 0.71 -30.38
N GLU A 284 35.21 -0.02 -31.48
CA GLU A 284 34.93 0.46 -32.83
C GLU A 284 33.40 0.54 -33.02
N TRP A 285 32.91 1.75 -33.34
CA TRP A 285 31.49 1.97 -33.55
C TRP A 285 31.19 2.21 -35.02
N ARG A 286 30.29 1.40 -35.59
CA ARG A 286 29.79 1.55 -36.95
C ARG A 286 28.29 1.77 -36.99
N CYS A 287 27.86 2.62 -37.93
CA CYS A 287 26.45 2.89 -38.19
C CYS A 287 26.13 2.56 -39.64
N ASP A 288 25.04 1.83 -39.83
CA ASP A 288 24.43 1.55 -41.15
C ASP A 288 22.96 2.04 -41.07
N LEU A 289 22.76 3.31 -41.37
CA LEU A 289 21.46 3.99 -41.23
C LEU A 289 20.84 4.17 -42.63
N ALA A 290 19.88 3.34 -42.97
CA ALA A 290 19.05 3.56 -44.16
C ALA A 290 18.11 4.74 -43.98
N ARG A 291 17.66 5.33 -45.07
CA ARG A 291 16.58 6.35 -44.99
C ARG A 291 15.27 5.65 -44.62
N LEU A 292 14.70 6.08 -43.49
CA LEU A 292 13.52 5.49 -42.90
C LEU A 292 12.27 6.33 -43.17
N PRO A 293 11.11 5.74 -43.36
CA PRO A 293 9.82 6.44 -43.39
C PRO A 293 9.41 6.87 -41.97
N ASN A 294 8.45 7.77 -41.89
CA ASN A 294 7.86 8.18 -40.64
C ASN A 294 7.22 7.00 -39.90
N VAL A 295 7.31 7.05 -38.59
CA VAL A 295 6.75 6.05 -37.66
C VAL A 295 5.84 6.70 -36.63
N SER A 296 4.87 5.93 -36.15
CA SER A 296 3.99 6.36 -35.07
C SER A 296 4.64 6.03 -33.73
N VAL A 297 5.43 6.95 -33.20
CA VAL A 297 6.15 6.79 -31.95
C VAL A 297 6.35 8.13 -31.26
N ASP A 298 6.46 8.11 -29.93
CA ASP A 298 6.89 9.29 -29.18
C ASP A 298 8.39 9.56 -29.47
N PRO A 299 8.77 10.76 -29.95
CA PRO A 299 10.17 11.10 -30.25
C PRO A 299 11.13 10.84 -29.09
N HIS A 300 10.70 11.13 -27.86
CA HIS A 300 11.52 10.88 -26.68
C HIS A 300 11.70 9.39 -26.41
N HIS A 301 10.68 8.57 -26.66
CA HIS A 301 10.80 7.12 -26.53
C HIS A 301 11.76 6.56 -27.59
N LEU A 302 11.72 7.08 -28.80
CA LEU A 302 12.63 6.62 -29.86
C LEU A 302 14.08 6.88 -29.52
N ASP A 303 14.43 8.08 -29.07
CA ASP A 303 15.79 8.43 -28.57
C ASP A 303 16.21 7.47 -27.44
N ARG A 304 15.32 7.24 -26.48
CA ARG A 304 15.55 6.35 -25.34
C ARG A 304 15.78 4.90 -25.75
N ILE A 305 15.02 4.41 -26.72
CA ILE A 305 15.18 3.06 -27.28
C ILE A 305 16.61 2.91 -27.84
N VAL A 306 17.06 3.83 -28.69
CA VAL A 306 18.39 3.76 -29.30
C VAL A 306 19.49 3.78 -28.25
N ARG A 307 19.46 4.72 -27.31
CA ARG A 307 20.45 4.85 -26.23
C ARG A 307 20.53 3.62 -25.34
N ASN A 308 19.38 3.07 -24.96
CA ASN A 308 19.34 1.88 -24.09
C ASN A 308 19.76 0.60 -24.86
N LEU A 309 19.45 0.48 -26.16
CA LEU A 309 19.93 -0.63 -26.98
C LEU A 309 21.45 -0.62 -27.09
N ALA A 310 22.09 0.56 -27.23
CA ALA A 310 23.53 0.71 -27.34
C ALA A 310 24.24 0.53 -25.99
N ALA A 311 23.63 0.96 -24.90
CA ALA A 311 24.27 0.99 -23.58
C ALA A 311 24.74 -0.39 -23.09
N VAL A 312 23.93 -1.44 -23.28
CA VAL A 312 24.27 -2.78 -22.82
C VAL A 312 25.46 -3.37 -23.59
N PRO A 313 25.49 -3.36 -24.93
CA PRO A 313 26.68 -3.76 -25.69
C PRO A 313 27.93 -2.96 -25.32
N ILE A 314 27.85 -1.65 -25.19
CA ILE A 314 28.99 -0.79 -24.80
C ILE A 314 29.53 -1.19 -23.42
N ALA A 315 28.64 -1.51 -22.44
CA ALA A 315 29.04 -1.91 -21.10
C ALA A 315 29.62 -3.34 -21.03
N CYS A 316 29.19 -4.24 -21.92
CA CYS A 316 29.57 -5.65 -21.91
C CYS A 316 30.70 -6.02 -22.89
N ALA A 317 31.07 -5.15 -23.82
CA ALA A 317 32.14 -5.41 -24.76
C ALA A 317 33.53 -5.07 -24.16
N ASN A 318 34.49 -5.94 -24.34
CA ASN A 318 35.91 -5.71 -24.00
C ASN A 318 36.70 -5.40 -25.29
N GLY A 319 36.37 -4.28 -25.96
CA GLY A 319 36.91 -3.97 -27.29
C GLY A 319 36.08 -4.62 -28.42
N GLY A 320 36.61 -4.58 -29.63
CA GLY A 320 35.91 -5.10 -30.83
C GLY A 320 35.02 -4.06 -31.48
N GLU A 321 34.09 -4.52 -32.30
CA GLU A 321 33.18 -3.69 -33.10
C GLU A 321 31.74 -3.79 -32.57
N ILE A 322 31.01 -2.67 -32.58
CA ILE A 322 29.55 -2.61 -32.40
C ILE A 322 28.95 -1.98 -33.66
N LEU A 323 27.98 -2.67 -34.26
CA LEU A 323 27.25 -2.19 -35.42
C LEU A 323 25.83 -1.81 -35.02
N LEU A 324 25.47 -0.53 -35.16
CA LEU A 324 24.08 -0.06 -35.11
C LEU A 324 23.53 -0.01 -36.54
N ARG A 325 22.45 -0.75 -36.81
CA ARG A 325 21.75 -0.73 -38.09
C ARG A 325 20.34 -0.24 -37.90
N ALA A 326 19.87 0.62 -38.79
CA ALA A 326 18.47 1.01 -38.88
C ALA A 326 17.98 0.79 -40.33
N SER A 327 16.93 0.02 -40.51
CA SER A 327 16.43 -0.39 -41.82
C SER A 327 14.90 -0.52 -41.87
N VAL A 328 14.34 -0.47 -43.03
CA VAL A 328 12.91 -0.76 -43.25
C VAL A 328 12.72 -2.28 -43.19
N CYS A 329 11.75 -2.72 -42.40
CA CYS A 329 11.42 -4.12 -42.23
C CYS A 329 9.91 -4.37 -42.31
N GLY A 330 9.44 -5.01 -43.34
CA GLY A 330 8.01 -5.29 -43.52
C GLY A 330 7.16 -4.03 -43.51
N ASN A 331 6.26 -3.93 -42.52
CA ASN A 331 5.37 -2.76 -42.31
C ASN A 331 5.88 -1.85 -41.17
N GLY A 332 7.21 -1.76 -40.98
CA GLY A 332 7.83 -0.97 -39.91
C GLY A 332 9.29 -0.66 -40.16
N ILE A 333 9.96 -0.18 -39.16
CA ILE A 333 11.39 0.01 -39.10
C ILE A 333 12.00 -0.95 -38.07
N ALA A 334 13.20 -1.44 -38.32
CA ALA A 334 14.00 -2.23 -37.40
C ALA A 334 15.24 -1.44 -36.99
N ILE A 335 15.51 -1.39 -35.70
CA ILE A 335 16.74 -0.85 -35.09
C ILE A 335 17.45 -2.05 -34.48
N GLU A 336 18.66 -2.33 -34.96
CA GLU A 336 19.46 -3.47 -34.54
C GLU A 336 20.79 -3.01 -33.97
N VAL A 337 21.25 -3.65 -32.89
CA VAL A 337 22.58 -3.48 -32.35
C VAL A 337 23.24 -4.85 -32.28
N ASP A 338 24.35 -5.01 -33.00
CA ASP A 338 25.15 -6.24 -33.06
C ASP A 338 26.54 -5.97 -32.47
N ALA A 339 26.90 -6.75 -31.45
CA ALA A 339 28.18 -6.67 -30.76
C ALA A 339 28.80 -8.07 -30.60
N PRO A 340 29.53 -8.57 -31.60
CA PRO A 340 30.05 -9.92 -31.60
C PRO A 340 31.09 -10.18 -30.50
N ALA A 341 31.73 -9.15 -29.94
CA ALA A 341 32.67 -9.25 -28.83
C ALA A 341 31.99 -9.07 -27.45
N GLY A 342 30.67 -8.85 -27.39
CA GLY A 342 29.93 -8.70 -26.17
C GLY A 342 29.89 -9.98 -25.34
N ARG A 343 30.18 -9.88 -24.02
CA ARG A 343 30.19 -11.03 -23.13
C ARG A 343 29.07 -10.89 -22.09
N ILE A 344 27.96 -11.57 -22.39
CA ILE A 344 26.83 -11.69 -21.46
C ILE A 344 26.26 -13.09 -21.54
N SER A 345 25.83 -13.66 -20.41
CA SER A 345 25.10 -14.92 -20.42
C SER A 345 23.65 -14.72 -20.88
N SER A 346 23.04 -15.74 -21.53
CA SER A 346 21.61 -15.67 -21.87
C SER A 346 20.74 -15.43 -20.63
N ALA A 347 21.09 -16.04 -19.48
CA ALA A 347 20.37 -15.88 -18.24
C ALA A 347 20.43 -14.45 -17.69
N ASP A 348 21.55 -13.75 -17.86
CA ASP A 348 21.68 -12.36 -17.41
C ASP A 348 20.99 -11.40 -18.37
N LEU A 349 21.04 -11.68 -19.69
CA LEU A 349 20.28 -10.93 -20.69
C LEU A 349 18.77 -11.06 -20.43
N ASP A 350 18.27 -12.26 -20.13
CA ASP A 350 16.88 -12.51 -19.81
C ASP A 350 16.45 -11.74 -18.53
N LYS A 351 17.32 -11.67 -17.53
CA LYS A 351 17.06 -10.85 -16.31
C LYS A 351 16.95 -9.36 -16.64
N MET A 352 17.78 -8.84 -17.56
CA MET A 352 17.74 -7.44 -18.00
C MET A 352 16.48 -7.09 -18.77
N ILE A 353 15.86 -8.05 -19.43
CA ILE A 353 14.62 -7.88 -20.19
C ILE A 353 13.38 -8.07 -19.32
N ALA A 354 13.50 -8.88 -18.27
CA ALA A 354 12.42 -9.13 -17.33
C ALA A 354 12.13 -7.86 -16.49
N ARG A 355 10.88 -7.76 -15.99
CA ARG A 355 10.55 -6.68 -15.04
C ARG A 355 11.50 -6.76 -13.84
N PRO A 356 12.15 -5.66 -13.46
CA PRO A 356 13.06 -5.66 -12.33
C PRO A 356 12.32 -6.07 -11.05
N ARG A 357 12.66 -7.26 -10.57
CA ARG A 357 12.24 -7.75 -9.25
C ARG A 357 13.40 -7.50 -8.31
N HIS A 358 13.39 -6.39 -7.60
CA HIS A 358 14.28 -6.08 -6.47
C HIS A 358 15.77 -6.50 -6.58
N GLU A 359 16.65 -5.55 -6.27
CA GLU A 359 18.09 -5.65 -6.00
C GLU A 359 19.05 -5.49 -7.19
N GLY A 360 19.69 -4.32 -7.24
CA GLY A 360 21.05 -4.16 -7.75
C GLY A 360 21.26 -4.08 -9.27
N ALA A 361 20.24 -3.91 -10.10
CA ALA A 361 20.42 -3.91 -11.55
C ALA A 361 20.22 -2.52 -12.20
N ALA A 362 21.03 -1.54 -11.80
CA ALA A 362 21.05 -0.25 -12.49
C ALA A 362 21.32 -0.37 -14.02
N GLY A 363 22.05 -1.44 -14.45
CA GLY A 363 22.24 -1.78 -15.85
C GLY A 363 21.10 -2.53 -16.52
N GLY A 364 20.18 -3.16 -15.75
CA GLY A 364 19.13 -4.04 -16.30
C GLY A 364 17.82 -3.34 -16.65
N ILE A 365 17.54 -2.16 -16.10
CA ILE A 365 16.28 -1.43 -16.31
C ILE A 365 16.12 -0.98 -17.77
N GLY A 366 17.21 -0.65 -18.45
CA GLY A 366 17.20 -0.11 -19.81
C GLY A 366 16.52 -1.02 -20.84
N LEU A 367 16.84 -2.32 -20.89
CA LEU A 367 16.23 -3.25 -21.86
C LEU A 367 14.77 -3.58 -21.51
N TYR A 368 14.42 -3.62 -20.23
CA TYR A 368 13.02 -3.72 -19.81
C TYR A 368 12.18 -2.53 -20.31
N LEU A 369 12.70 -1.31 -20.16
CA LEU A 369 12.05 -0.09 -20.66
C LEU A 369 11.94 -0.11 -22.20
N VAL A 370 13.01 -0.49 -22.91
CA VAL A 370 12.98 -0.66 -24.36
C VAL A 370 11.86 -1.59 -24.78
N ARG A 371 11.78 -2.77 -24.17
CA ARG A 371 10.69 -3.73 -24.43
C ARG A 371 9.32 -3.10 -24.18
N SER A 372 9.15 -2.41 -23.06
CA SER A 372 7.88 -1.80 -22.67
C SER A 372 7.48 -0.66 -23.61
N MET A 373 8.42 0.21 -24.01
CA MET A 373 8.19 1.31 -24.96
C MET A 373 7.82 0.78 -26.35
N ILE A 374 8.52 -0.25 -26.81
CA ILE A 374 8.26 -0.89 -28.11
C ILE A 374 6.89 -1.58 -28.12
N GLN A 375 6.53 -2.29 -27.03
CA GLN A 375 5.22 -2.92 -26.90
C GLN A 375 4.10 -1.86 -26.86
N ALA A 376 4.31 -0.72 -26.19
CA ALA A 376 3.37 0.39 -26.19
C ALA A 376 3.20 1.02 -27.59
N ALA A 377 4.25 1.01 -28.43
CA ALA A 377 4.18 1.43 -29.83
C ALA A 377 3.59 0.35 -30.76
N GLY A 378 3.18 -0.82 -30.24
CA GLY A 378 2.67 -1.94 -31.04
C GLY A 378 3.73 -2.70 -31.82
N GLY A 379 5.01 -2.55 -31.45
CA GLY A 379 6.15 -3.20 -32.07
C GLY A 379 6.60 -4.49 -31.39
N SER A 380 7.74 -5.03 -31.80
CA SER A 380 8.35 -6.25 -31.27
C SER A 380 9.80 -6.00 -30.83
N PHE A 381 10.24 -6.66 -29.74
CA PHE A 381 11.60 -6.63 -29.24
C PHE A 381 12.18 -8.04 -29.14
N ALA A 382 13.38 -8.23 -29.66
CA ALA A 382 14.14 -9.46 -29.59
C ALA A 382 15.56 -9.18 -29.08
N ALA A 383 16.07 -10.06 -28.22
CA ALA A 383 17.43 -10.02 -27.74
C ALA A 383 18.01 -11.44 -27.71
N ARG A 384 19.27 -11.59 -28.10
CA ARG A 384 19.97 -12.88 -28.15
C ARG A 384 21.41 -12.71 -27.69
N ALA A 385 21.86 -13.62 -26.85
CA ALA A 385 23.27 -13.79 -26.54
C ALA A 385 23.82 -14.93 -27.42
N ALA A 386 24.88 -14.68 -28.20
CA ALA A 386 25.53 -15.68 -29.04
C ALA A 386 26.66 -16.41 -28.27
N GLN A 387 26.92 -17.65 -28.60
CA GLN A 387 28.04 -18.43 -28.07
C GLN A 387 29.15 -18.54 -29.10
N PRO A 388 30.46 -18.38 -28.76
CA PRO A 388 31.01 -18.20 -27.39
C PRO A 388 30.92 -16.76 -26.85
N ALA A 389 30.58 -15.77 -27.69
CA ALA A 389 30.39 -14.37 -27.35
C ALA A 389 29.47 -13.72 -28.39
N GLY A 390 28.79 -12.64 -28.00
CA GLY A 390 27.98 -11.83 -28.90
C GLY A 390 26.67 -11.40 -28.24
N ILE A 391 26.25 -10.18 -28.55
CA ILE A 391 24.96 -9.62 -28.13
C ILE A 391 24.28 -9.10 -29.39
N PHE A 392 23.07 -9.57 -29.66
CA PHE A 392 22.22 -9.06 -30.71
C PHE A 392 20.90 -8.59 -30.12
N LEU A 393 20.58 -7.31 -30.35
CA LEU A 393 19.35 -6.68 -29.92
C LEU A 393 18.61 -6.13 -31.13
N ARG A 394 17.30 -6.36 -31.22
CA ARG A 394 16.46 -5.88 -32.32
C ARG A 394 15.15 -5.32 -31.79
N ALA A 395 14.87 -4.10 -32.20
CA ALA A 395 13.62 -3.38 -31.91
C ALA A 395 12.88 -3.12 -33.25
N GLU A 396 11.64 -3.55 -33.35
CA GLU A 396 10.78 -3.27 -34.50
C GLU A 396 9.66 -2.34 -34.11
N ILE A 397 9.48 -1.26 -34.86
CA ILE A 397 8.45 -0.23 -34.63
C ILE A 397 7.59 -0.16 -35.89
N PRO A 398 6.24 -0.27 -35.78
CA PRO A 398 5.35 -0.21 -36.93
C PRO A 398 5.34 1.19 -37.55
N LEU A 399 5.06 1.27 -38.84
CA LEU A 399 4.82 2.54 -39.53
C LEU A 399 3.59 3.24 -38.94
N ALA A 400 3.56 4.58 -39.04
CA ALA A 400 2.36 5.32 -38.78
C ALA A 400 1.23 4.78 -39.67
N LYS A 401 0.07 4.47 -39.08
CA LYS A 401 -1.11 4.18 -39.89
C LYS A 401 -1.41 5.43 -40.70
N ALA A 402 -1.51 5.28 -42.03
CA ALA A 402 -1.99 6.37 -42.87
C ALA A 402 -3.33 6.88 -42.30
N PRO A 403 -3.54 8.21 -42.22
CA PRO A 403 -4.71 8.82 -41.65
C PRO A 403 -6.00 8.37 -42.36
#